data_9573ce652550dc8a2a98ccb3229a6918
#
_entry.id   9573ce652550dc8a2a98ccb3229a6918
#
_cell.length_a   1.000
_cell.length_b   1.000
_cell.length_c   1.000
_cell.angle_alpha   90.00
_cell.angle_beta   90.00
_cell.angle_gamma   90.00
#
_symmetry.space_group_name_H-M   'P 1'
#
loop_
_entity.id
_entity.type
_entity.pdbx_description
1 polymer ?
#
loop_
_entity_poly.entity_id
_entity_poly.type
_entity_poly.pdbx_seq_one_letter_code
_entity_poly.pdbx_strand_id
1 'polypeptide(L)'
;PFRRLASVFGGPSSVLSHRSSVVCNDTIWALKDVSFEIKQGEVVGIIGMNGAGKTTLLKVLSRITEPTGGQGQIHGRVASLLEVGTGFNSELTGRENIYLNGAILGMKKAEIARKFDEIVAFSGVEQFIDTPVKHYSSGMYVRLAFAVAAHIEPEILLVDEVLAVGDAAFQKKCLGKMGQVAREGRTVLFVSHNMAAVSNLCTRCVLLE
;
A
#
# COMPACT_ATOMS: atom_id res chain seq x y z
N PRO A 1 0.01 24.30 -7.05
CA PRO A 1 -0.29 23.49 -8.21
C PRO A 1 -0.93 22.17 -7.73
N PHE A 2 -2.21 22.03 -8.04
CA PHE A 2 -2.99 20.87 -7.65
C PHE A 2 -2.57 19.66 -8.48
N ARG A 3 -2.29 18.54 -7.81
CA ARG A 3 -2.06 17.26 -8.45
C ARG A 3 -3.33 16.42 -8.29
N ARG A 4 -3.98 16.10 -9.40
CA ARG A 4 -5.26 15.40 -9.44
C ARG A 4 -5.07 13.91 -9.69
N LEU A 5 -5.75 13.08 -8.90
CA LEU A 5 -6.18 11.76 -9.34
C LEU A 5 -7.55 11.95 -9.99
N ALA A 6 -7.62 11.87 -11.29
CA ALA A 6 -8.86 12.13 -12.01
C ALA A 6 -9.64 10.84 -12.25
N SER A 7 -10.94 10.97 -12.22
CA SER A 7 -12.03 9.99 -12.36
C SER A 7 -11.71 8.72 -13.13
N VAL A 8 -11.98 7.61 -12.48
CA VAL A 8 -12.07 6.30 -13.11
C VAL A 8 -13.55 6.00 -13.29
N PHE A 9 -13.99 5.89 -14.55
CA PHE A 9 -15.32 5.49 -15.01
C PHE A 9 -16.45 6.55 -15.07
N GLY A 10 -16.80 6.95 -16.27
CA GLY A 10 -18.03 7.65 -16.59
C GLY A 10 -18.54 7.27 -17.98
N GLY A 11 -19.73 6.72 -18.03
CA GLY A 11 -20.51 6.54 -19.26
C GLY A 11 -21.99 6.83 -18.97
N PRO A 12 -22.81 7.25 -19.95
CA PRO A 12 -24.07 7.94 -19.72
C PRO A 12 -25.19 7.04 -19.21
N SER A 13 -26.00 7.62 -18.34
CA SER A 13 -27.26 7.11 -17.82
C SER A 13 -28.27 6.80 -18.91
N SER A 14 -28.86 5.61 -18.87
CA SER A 14 -30.18 5.36 -19.47
C SER A 14 -31.04 4.48 -18.56
N VAL A 15 -32.26 4.92 -18.40
CA VAL A 15 -33.30 4.52 -17.47
C VAL A 15 -33.99 3.23 -17.92
N LEU A 16 -34.26 2.35 -16.96
CA LEU A 16 -35.34 1.34 -16.83
C LEU A 16 -35.83 0.53 -18.04
N SER A 17 -35.72 -0.80 -17.91
CA SER A 17 -36.92 -1.66 -17.95
C SER A 17 -36.62 -3.08 -17.46
N HIS A 18 -37.45 -3.58 -16.54
CA HIS A 18 -37.54 -4.98 -16.13
C HIS A 18 -37.70 -5.91 -17.33
N ARG A 19 -36.80 -6.90 -17.44
CA ARG A 19 -37.13 -8.24 -17.93
C ARG A 19 -36.02 -9.21 -17.50
N SER A 20 -36.44 -10.20 -16.71
CA SER A 20 -35.66 -11.39 -16.34
C SER A 20 -35.20 -12.11 -17.62
N SER A 21 -33.91 -12.02 -17.90
CA SER A 21 -33.22 -13.02 -18.69
C SER A 21 -31.92 -13.31 -17.91
N VAL A 22 -31.81 -14.53 -17.44
CA VAL A 22 -30.58 -15.06 -16.87
C VAL A 22 -29.53 -15.08 -17.98
N VAL A 23 -28.85 -13.97 -18.17
CA VAL A 23 -27.61 -13.93 -18.92
C VAL A 23 -26.53 -14.24 -17.88
N CYS A 24 -25.96 -15.42 -17.93
CA CYS A 24 -24.70 -15.73 -17.28
C CYS A 24 -23.63 -14.78 -17.85
N ASN A 25 -23.54 -13.59 -17.31
CA ASN A 25 -22.36 -12.76 -17.49
C ASN A 25 -21.35 -13.23 -16.44
N ASP A 26 -20.37 -14.03 -16.86
CA ASP A 26 -19.24 -14.47 -16.03
C ASP A 26 -18.32 -13.32 -15.58
N THR A 27 -18.76 -12.08 -15.75
CA THR A 27 -17.98 -10.88 -15.41
C THR A 27 -18.62 -10.13 -14.25
N ILE A 28 -17.81 -9.88 -13.22
CA ILE A 28 -18.19 -9.08 -12.05
C ILE A 28 -17.40 -7.77 -12.08
N TRP A 29 -18.09 -6.65 -11.89
CA TRP A 29 -17.45 -5.36 -11.69
C TRP A 29 -16.83 -5.30 -10.30
N ALA A 30 -15.51 -5.24 -10.25
CA ALA A 30 -14.79 -5.07 -8.99
C ALA A 30 -14.83 -3.60 -8.51
N LEU A 31 -14.90 -2.66 -9.45
CA LEU A 31 -15.05 -1.22 -9.24
C LEU A 31 -15.94 -0.67 -10.36
N LYS A 32 -16.93 0.14 -10.01
CA LYS A 32 -17.82 0.76 -10.96
C LYS A 32 -18.07 2.22 -10.58
N ASP A 33 -17.93 3.13 -11.55
CA ASP A 33 -18.22 4.57 -11.40
C ASP A 33 -17.53 5.23 -10.20
N VAL A 34 -16.28 4.83 -9.91
CA VAL A 34 -15.47 5.40 -8.81
C VAL A 34 -14.74 6.64 -9.30
N SER A 35 -15.00 7.78 -8.66
CA SER A 35 -14.35 9.05 -8.95
C SER A 35 -13.96 9.77 -7.67
N PHE A 36 -12.69 10.12 -7.53
CA PHE A 36 -12.20 10.93 -6.42
C PHE A 36 -10.90 11.66 -6.78
N GLU A 37 -10.60 12.68 -6.02
CA GLU A 37 -9.36 13.45 -6.11
C GLU A 37 -8.68 13.45 -4.74
N ILE A 38 -7.35 13.31 -4.74
CA ILE A 38 -6.51 13.41 -3.53
C ILE A 38 -5.47 14.50 -3.76
N LYS A 39 -5.41 15.43 -2.81
CA LYS A 39 -4.44 16.52 -2.85
C LYS A 39 -3.09 16.03 -2.31
N GLN A 40 -2.03 16.68 -2.73
CA GLN A 40 -0.70 16.42 -2.18
C GLN A 40 -0.70 16.66 -0.67
N GLY A 41 -0.14 15.71 0.08
CA GLY A 41 -0.06 15.78 1.54
C GLY A 41 -1.32 15.31 2.27
N GLU A 42 -2.38 14.90 1.56
CA GLU A 42 -3.56 14.32 2.22
C GLU A 42 -3.30 12.88 2.67
N VAL A 43 -3.85 12.55 3.83
CA VAL A 43 -3.96 11.17 4.31
C VAL A 43 -5.42 10.73 4.18
N VAL A 44 -5.68 9.86 3.22
CA VAL A 44 -7.04 9.43 2.86
C VAL A 44 -7.25 7.98 3.23
N GLY A 45 -8.26 7.71 4.04
CA GLY A 45 -8.73 6.36 4.34
C GLY A 45 -9.64 5.83 3.24
N ILE A 46 -9.43 4.59 2.81
CA ILE A 46 -10.35 3.88 1.94
C ILE A 46 -11.03 2.79 2.77
N ILE A 47 -12.32 2.93 2.96
CA ILE A 47 -13.13 2.03 3.76
C ILE A 47 -14.22 1.39 2.90
N GLY A 48 -14.76 0.27 3.34
CA GLY A 48 -15.81 -0.46 2.63
C GLY A 48 -15.87 -1.91 3.09
N MET A 49 -16.93 -2.61 2.74
CA MET A 49 -17.11 -4.02 3.05
C MET A 49 -16.04 -4.91 2.39
N ASN A 50 -15.92 -6.16 2.84
CA ASN A 50 -15.11 -7.15 2.15
C ASN A 50 -15.70 -7.39 0.75
N GLY A 51 -14.83 -7.37 -0.27
CA GLY A 51 -15.29 -7.46 -1.66
C GLY A 51 -15.64 -6.13 -2.34
N ALA A 52 -15.67 -4.99 -1.63
CA ALA A 52 -15.97 -3.67 -2.20
C ALA A 52 -14.89 -3.12 -3.17
N GLY A 53 -13.89 -3.90 -3.53
CA GLY A 53 -12.87 -3.50 -4.52
C GLY A 53 -11.69 -2.70 -3.96
N LYS A 54 -11.53 -2.56 -2.63
CA LYS A 54 -10.44 -1.78 -2.01
C LYS A 54 -9.05 -2.18 -2.51
N THR A 55 -8.73 -3.47 -2.46
CA THR A 55 -7.45 -4.00 -2.95
C THR A 55 -7.32 -3.86 -4.46
N THR A 56 -8.40 -4.00 -5.21
CA THR A 56 -8.42 -3.76 -6.67
C THR A 56 -8.08 -2.31 -6.98
N LEU A 57 -8.66 -1.37 -6.25
CA LEU A 57 -8.34 0.04 -6.39
C LEU A 57 -6.86 0.32 -6.14
N LEU A 58 -6.30 -0.23 -5.05
CA LEU A 58 -4.86 -0.07 -4.77
C LEU A 58 -3.98 -0.69 -5.87
N LYS A 59 -4.35 -1.86 -6.42
CA LYS A 59 -3.64 -2.50 -7.54
C LYS A 59 -3.67 -1.65 -8.81
N VAL A 60 -4.78 -1.00 -9.09
CA VAL A 60 -4.91 -0.05 -10.21
C VAL A 60 -4.02 1.17 -9.98
N LEU A 61 -4.06 1.76 -8.78
CA LEU A 61 -3.25 2.93 -8.43
C LEU A 61 -1.75 2.62 -8.38
N SER A 62 -1.36 1.41 -8.01
CA SER A 62 0.05 0.95 -8.06
C SER A 62 0.50 0.47 -9.44
N ARG A 63 -0.38 0.53 -10.46
CA ARG A 63 -0.13 0.06 -11.82
C ARG A 63 0.19 -1.43 -11.95
N ILE A 64 -0.23 -2.23 -10.96
CA ILE A 64 -0.14 -3.70 -11.01
C ILE A 64 -1.21 -4.25 -11.96
N THR A 65 -2.37 -3.60 -12.01
CA THR A 65 -3.49 -3.98 -12.87
C THR A 65 -3.98 -2.75 -13.63
N GLU A 66 -4.21 -2.89 -14.93
CA GLU A 66 -4.83 -1.84 -15.73
C GLU A 66 -6.35 -1.80 -15.51
N PRO A 67 -6.97 -0.61 -15.45
CA PRO A 67 -8.41 -0.50 -15.37
C PRO A 67 -9.05 -0.90 -16.70
N THR A 68 -10.19 -1.58 -16.65
CA THR A 68 -10.97 -1.96 -17.85
C THR A 68 -11.51 -0.73 -18.61
N GLY A 69 -11.73 0.38 -17.93
CA GLY A 69 -12.16 1.65 -18.47
C GLY A 69 -11.86 2.81 -17.52
N GLY A 70 -12.03 4.04 -18.02
CA GLY A 70 -11.69 5.24 -17.28
C GLY A 70 -10.17 5.54 -17.27
N GLN A 71 -9.74 6.45 -16.39
CA GLN A 71 -8.35 6.86 -16.30
C GLN A 71 -7.99 7.29 -14.88
N GLY A 72 -6.78 6.96 -14.43
CA GLY A 72 -6.18 7.48 -13.20
C GLY A 72 -4.94 8.32 -13.54
N GLN A 73 -4.86 9.53 -13.01
CA GLN A 73 -3.67 10.37 -13.15
C GLN A 73 -2.94 10.44 -11.82
N ILE A 74 -1.66 10.05 -11.83
CA ILE A 74 -0.81 10.02 -10.64
C ILE A 74 0.44 10.84 -10.94
N HIS A 75 0.72 11.80 -10.07
CA HIS A 75 1.88 12.67 -10.18
C HIS A 75 2.83 12.42 -9.01
N GLY A 76 3.95 11.79 -9.28
CA GLY A 76 4.98 11.43 -8.30
C GLY A 76 5.25 9.94 -8.25
N ARG A 77 6.22 9.56 -7.43
CA ARG A 77 6.61 8.17 -7.19
C ARG A 77 5.63 7.54 -6.22
N VAL A 78 5.05 6.43 -6.62
CA VAL A 78 4.17 5.61 -5.79
C VAL A 78 4.97 4.47 -5.19
N ALA A 79 4.87 4.27 -3.89
CA ALA A 79 5.26 3.02 -3.26
C ALA A 79 4.03 2.34 -2.66
N SER A 80 3.95 1.04 -2.83
CA SER A 80 2.85 0.23 -2.33
C SER A 80 3.34 -0.75 -1.28
N LEU A 81 2.67 -0.79 -0.14
CA LEU A 81 2.89 -1.80 0.88
C LEU A 81 1.98 -3.03 0.70
N LEU A 82 1.34 -3.17 -0.47
CA LEU A 82 0.48 -4.32 -0.81
C LEU A 82 1.24 -5.65 -0.78
N GLU A 83 2.50 -5.62 -1.16
CA GLU A 83 3.32 -6.81 -1.39
C GLU A 83 4.60 -6.77 -0.53
N VAL A 84 4.44 -6.52 0.76
CA VAL A 84 5.57 -6.51 1.71
C VAL A 84 6.28 -7.87 1.69
N GLY A 85 7.56 -7.87 1.37
CA GLY A 85 8.38 -9.07 1.25
C GLY A 85 8.39 -9.72 -0.14
N THR A 86 7.58 -9.25 -1.08
CA THR A 86 7.71 -9.66 -2.48
C THR A 86 9.10 -9.26 -2.99
N GLY A 87 9.80 -10.23 -3.59
CA GLY A 87 11.16 -10.05 -4.08
C GLY A 87 12.26 -10.39 -3.06
N PHE A 88 11.93 -10.83 -1.86
CA PHE A 88 12.93 -11.45 -0.99
C PHE A 88 13.39 -12.80 -1.58
N ASN A 89 14.70 -13.02 -1.57
CA ASN A 89 15.29 -14.29 -1.96
C ASN A 89 15.69 -15.06 -0.69
N SER A 90 15.17 -16.27 -0.55
CA SER A 90 15.40 -17.13 0.63
C SER A 90 16.85 -17.50 0.85
N GLU A 91 17.66 -17.58 -0.22
CA GLU A 91 19.06 -17.95 -0.15
C GLU A 91 19.98 -16.79 0.27
N LEU A 92 19.51 -15.55 0.12
CA LEU A 92 20.24 -14.36 0.51
C LEU A 92 20.06 -14.07 2.01
N THR A 93 21.06 -13.43 2.59
CA THR A 93 21.04 -12.92 3.96
C THR A 93 20.00 -11.79 4.12
N GLY A 94 19.65 -11.45 5.36
CA GLY A 94 18.82 -10.30 5.64
C GLY A 94 19.41 -9.00 5.08
N ARG A 95 20.72 -8.83 5.21
CA ARG A 95 21.48 -7.70 4.66
C ARG A 95 21.29 -7.59 3.14
N GLU A 96 21.55 -8.66 2.41
CA GLU A 96 21.42 -8.68 0.95
C GLU A 96 19.97 -8.45 0.51
N ASN A 97 18.99 -9.00 1.24
CA ASN A 97 17.58 -8.76 0.98
C ASN A 97 17.14 -7.31 1.22
N ILE A 98 17.73 -6.60 2.19
CA ILE A 98 17.49 -5.15 2.36
C ILE A 98 17.90 -4.40 1.08
N TYR A 99 19.06 -4.68 0.52
CA TYR A 99 19.52 -4.05 -0.71
C TYR A 99 18.68 -4.45 -1.94
N LEU A 100 18.38 -5.74 -2.06
CA LEU A 100 17.56 -6.27 -3.16
C LEU A 100 16.15 -5.66 -3.13
N ASN A 101 15.47 -5.76 -2.00
CA ASN A 101 14.10 -5.29 -1.87
C ASN A 101 14.02 -3.75 -1.92
N GLY A 102 14.96 -3.05 -1.29
CA GLY A 102 15.04 -1.60 -1.41
C GLY A 102 15.19 -1.13 -2.86
N ALA A 103 16.00 -1.83 -3.67
CA ALA A 103 16.14 -1.54 -5.09
C ALA A 103 14.86 -1.83 -5.89
N ILE A 104 14.18 -2.95 -5.63
CA ILE A 104 12.88 -3.29 -6.23
C ILE A 104 11.83 -2.21 -5.92
N LEU A 105 11.83 -1.70 -4.70
CA LEU A 105 10.94 -0.64 -4.26
C LEU A 105 11.38 0.77 -4.69
N GLY A 106 12.43 0.86 -5.52
CA GLY A 106 12.87 2.09 -6.15
C GLY A 106 13.83 2.96 -5.34
N MET A 107 14.43 2.44 -4.27
CA MET A 107 15.49 3.14 -3.54
C MET A 107 16.82 3.07 -4.30
N LYS A 108 17.59 4.15 -4.27
CA LYS A 108 18.96 4.13 -4.77
C LYS A 108 19.90 3.43 -3.77
N LYS A 109 20.95 2.77 -4.26
CA LYS A 109 21.93 2.07 -3.40
C LYS A 109 22.48 2.97 -2.27
N ALA A 110 22.78 4.22 -2.57
CA ALA A 110 23.27 5.19 -1.57
C ALA A 110 22.20 5.54 -0.52
N GLU A 111 20.92 5.56 -0.91
CA GLU A 111 19.79 5.76 0.01
C GLU A 111 19.63 4.57 0.96
N ILE A 112 19.70 3.34 0.40
CA ILE A 112 19.64 2.12 1.22
C ILE A 112 20.80 2.09 2.22
N ALA A 113 22.03 2.38 1.76
CA ALA A 113 23.20 2.38 2.62
C ALA A 113 23.08 3.39 3.78
N ARG A 114 22.55 4.59 3.51
CA ARG A 114 22.31 5.61 4.54
C ARG A 114 21.29 5.19 5.59
N LYS A 115 20.27 4.45 5.18
CA LYS A 115 19.14 4.04 6.04
C LYS A 115 19.31 2.63 6.62
N PHE A 116 20.39 1.96 6.26
CA PHE A 116 20.59 0.54 6.58
C PHE A 116 20.44 0.26 8.07
N ASP A 117 21.15 0.99 8.92
CA ASP A 117 21.13 0.78 10.36
C ASP A 117 19.75 1.08 10.97
N GLU A 118 19.04 2.08 10.46
CA GLU A 118 17.67 2.40 10.88
C GLU A 118 16.69 1.26 10.50
N ILE A 119 16.83 0.71 9.29
CA ILE A 119 16.02 -0.42 8.82
C ILE A 119 16.25 -1.63 9.71
N VAL A 120 17.52 -1.95 9.99
CA VAL A 120 17.88 -3.10 10.83
C VAL A 120 17.33 -2.92 12.24
N ALA A 121 17.56 -1.77 12.88
CA ALA A 121 17.06 -1.44 14.21
C ALA A 121 15.52 -1.42 14.28
N PHE A 122 14.85 -0.97 13.20
CA PHE A 122 13.40 -1.02 13.13
C PHE A 122 12.86 -2.44 13.09
N SER A 123 13.52 -3.33 12.34
CA SER A 123 13.09 -4.73 12.17
C SER A 123 13.26 -5.55 13.45
N GLY A 124 14.27 -5.26 14.28
CA GLY A 124 14.62 -6.01 15.45
C GLY A 124 15.23 -7.39 15.14
N VAL A 125 15.91 -7.53 13.99
CA VAL A 125 16.59 -8.77 13.58
C VAL A 125 18.11 -8.62 13.50
N GLU A 126 18.68 -7.68 14.25
CA GLU A 126 20.10 -7.31 14.20
C GLU A 126 21.02 -8.52 14.31
N GLN A 127 20.74 -9.43 15.25
CA GLN A 127 21.55 -10.62 15.51
C GLN A 127 21.56 -11.62 14.34
N PHE A 128 20.57 -11.53 13.45
CA PHE A 128 20.37 -12.47 12.35
C PHE A 128 20.59 -11.84 10.99
N ILE A 129 21.05 -10.59 10.93
CA ILE A 129 21.09 -9.82 9.68
C ILE A 129 21.97 -10.46 8.62
N ASP A 130 23.01 -11.18 9.01
CA ASP A 130 23.92 -11.89 8.12
C ASP A 130 23.57 -13.40 7.97
N THR A 131 22.41 -13.82 8.48
CA THR A 131 21.85 -15.17 8.29
C THR A 131 20.95 -15.20 7.06
N PRO A 132 21.00 -16.28 6.23
CA PRO A 132 20.07 -16.45 5.12
C PRO A 132 18.60 -16.45 5.58
N VAL A 133 17.76 -15.77 4.83
CA VAL A 133 16.34 -15.52 5.23
C VAL A 133 15.53 -16.81 5.30
N LYS A 134 15.94 -17.90 4.62
CA LYS A 134 15.33 -19.23 4.78
C LYS A 134 15.33 -19.76 6.21
N HIS A 135 16.22 -19.26 7.06
CA HIS A 135 16.31 -19.62 8.48
C HIS A 135 15.53 -18.66 9.39
N TYR A 136 14.88 -17.63 8.84
CA TYR A 136 14.07 -16.71 9.62
C TYR A 136 12.74 -17.36 10.01
N SER A 137 12.23 -16.98 11.18
CA SER A 137 10.83 -17.22 11.48
C SER A 137 9.95 -16.36 10.57
N SER A 138 8.68 -16.74 10.39
CA SER A 138 7.73 -15.92 9.63
C SER A 138 7.63 -14.49 10.16
N GLY A 139 7.70 -14.32 11.49
CA GLY A 139 7.71 -13.02 12.12
C GLY A 139 8.94 -12.19 11.77
N MET A 140 10.14 -12.77 11.82
CA MET A 140 11.40 -12.09 11.44
C MET A 140 11.37 -11.66 9.98
N TYR A 141 10.91 -12.57 9.08
CA TYR A 141 10.77 -12.28 7.67
C TYR A 141 9.90 -11.05 7.42
N VAL A 142 8.71 -11.05 7.98
CA VAL A 142 7.75 -9.96 7.75
C VAL A 142 8.21 -8.66 8.40
N ARG A 143 8.83 -8.72 9.58
CA ARG A 143 9.38 -7.53 10.26
C ARG A 143 10.49 -6.89 9.43
N LEU A 144 11.40 -7.68 8.85
CA LEU A 144 12.45 -7.16 7.98
C LEU A 144 11.87 -6.55 6.69
N ALA A 145 10.96 -7.25 6.03
CA ALA A 145 10.31 -6.79 4.81
C ALA A 145 9.56 -5.46 5.03
N PHE A 146 8.80 -5.38 6.13
CA PHE A 146 8.11 -4.15 6.50
C PHE A 146 9.09 -3.03 6.86
N ALA A 147 10.19 -3.34 7.55
CA ALA A 147 11.21 -2.34 7.89
C ALA A 147 11.79 -1.67 6.63
N VAL A 148 12.10 -2.44 5.59
CA VAL A 148 12.54 -1.87 4.30
C VAL A 148 11.46 -0.96 3.72
N ALA A 149 10.22 -1.47 3.62
CA ALA A 149 9.11 -0.74 3.04
C ALA A 149 8.75 0.56 3.80
N ALA A 150 8.85 0.55 5.13
CA ALA A 150 8.57 1.71 5.98
C ALA A 150 9.63 2.84 5.88
N HIS A 151 10.82 2.52 5.32
CA HIS A 151 11.91 3.48 5.14
C HIS A 151 12.04 4.01 3.70
N ILE A 152 11.13 3.62 2.81
CA ILE A 152 11.01 4.25 1.50
C ILE A 152 10.47 5.67 1.69
N GLU A 153 10.93 6.59 0.86
CA GLU A 153 10.46 7.98 0.85
C GLU A 153 9.74 8.31 -0.47
N PRO A 154 8.56 7.73 -0.74
CA PRO A 154 7.78 8.07 -1.91
C PRO A 154 7.00 9.36 -1.68
N GLU A 155 6.57 10.01 -2.75
CA GLU A 155 5.61 11.11 -2.68
C GLU A 155 4.20 10.63 -2.36
N ILE A 156 3.87 9.39 -2.76
CA ILE A 156 2.57 8.75 -2.55
C ILE A 156 2.79 7.35 -1.99
N LEU A 157 2.22 7.09 -0.83
CA LEU A 157 2.29 5.80 -0.15
C LEU A 157 0.92 5.12 -0.16
N LEU A 158 0.86 3.91 -0.70
CA LEU A 158 -0.33 3.06 -0.66
C LEU A 158 -0.15 2.00 0.42
N VAL A 159 -1.03 2.01 1.39
CA VAL A 159 -0.98 1.13 2.57
C VAL A 159 -2.24 0.27 2.59
N ASP A 160 -2.08 -1.04 2.51
CA ASP A 160 -3.17 -1.98 2.70
C ASP A 160 -3.19 -2.49 4.16
N GLU A 161 -4.18 -3.25 4.49
CA GLU A 161 -4.42 -3.92 5.78
C GLU A 161 -3.21 -4.64 6.41
N VAL A 162 -2.14 -4.81 5.65
CA VAL A 162 -0.87 -5.47 6.03
C VAL A 162 -0.19 -4.87 7.28
N LEU A 163 -0.66 -3.72 7.81
CA LEU A 163 -0.18 -3.19 9.10
C LEU A 163 -0.54 -4.08 10.31
N ALA A 164 -1.39 -5.08 10.15
CA ALA A 164 -1.71 -6.07 11.18
C ALA A 164 -0.63 -7.17 11.33
N VAL A 165 0.55 -6.97 10.77
CA VAL A 165 1.64 -7.95 10.76
C VAL A 165 2.56 -7.81 11.97
N GLY A 166 3.00 -8.96 12.47
CA GLY A 166 3.88 -9.03 13.64
C GLY A 166 3.11 -8.97 14.96
N ASP A 167 3.83 -8.77 16.04
CA ASP A 167 3.23 -8.60 17.37
C ASP A 167 2.67 -7.17 17.59
N ALA A 168 1.90 -6.99 18.65
CA ALA A 168 1.26 -5.71 18.96
C ALA A 168 2.27 -4.55 19.14
N ALA A 169 3.49 -4.85 19.63
CA ALA A 169 4.53 -3.84 19.79
C ALA A 169 5.07 -3.39 18.44
N PHE A 170 5.28 -4.31 17.51
CA PHE A 170 5.73 -4.00 16.16
C PHE A 170 4.63 -3.26 15.37
N GLN A 171 3.37 -3.67 15.50
CA GLN A 171 2.24 -2.96 14.88
C GLN A 171 2.16 -1.50 15.34
N LYS A 172 2.35 -1.25 16.65
CA LYS A 172 2.40 0.13 17.18
C LYS A 172 3.57 0.93 16.60
N LYS A 173 4.73 0.28 16.41
CA LYS A 173 5.91 0.88 15.78
C LYS A 173 5.64 1.24 14.31
N CYS A 174 4.96 0.37 13.57
CA CYS A 174 4.54 0.59 12.19
C CYS A 174 3.56 1.78 12.07
N LEU A 175 2.52 1.81 12.90
CA LEU A 175 1.57 2.92 12.93
C LEU A 175 2.25 4.26 13.29
N GLY A 176 3.19 4.23 14.22
CA GLY A 176 4.00 5.41 14.59
C GLY A 176 4.80 5.95 13.41
N LYS A 177 5.43 5.06 12.63
CA LYS A 177 6.18 5.42 11.43
C LYS A 177 5.27 6.00 10.34
N MET A 178 4.08 5.41 10.13
CA MET A 178 3.09 5.95 9.18
C MET A 178 2.61 7.34 9.60
N GLY A 179 2.37 7.57 10.88
CA GLY A 179 2.03 8.89 11.40
C GLY A 179 3.16 9.92 11.22
N GLN A 180 4.42 9.50 11.27
CA GLN A 180 5.56 10.36 10.93
C GLN A 180 5.53 10.74 9.45
N VAL A 181 5.41 9.76 8.56
CA VAL A 181 5.34 9.94 7.10
C VAL A 181 4.20 10.91 6.72
N ALA A 182 3.04 10.77 7.37
CA ALA A 182 1.91 11.67 7.17
C ALA A 182 2.23 13.12 7.58
N ARG A 183 2.91 13.32 8.73
CA ARG A 183 3.32 14.66 9.19
C ARG A 183 4.40 15.32 8.32
N GLU A 184 5.17 14.55 7.58
CA GLU A 184 6.16 15.04 6.61
C GLU A 184 5.51 15.58 5.31
N GLY A 185 4.18 15.62 5.23
CA GLY A 185 3.42 16.17 4.11
C GLY A 185 3.37 15.24 2.89
N ARG A 186 3.57 13.94 3.07
CA ARG A 186 3.41 12.93 2.02
C ARG A 186 1.96 12.53 1.87
N THR A 187 1.58 12.17 0.66
CA THR A 187 0.24 11.68 0.37
C THR A 187 0.14 10.21 0.75
N VAL A 188 -0.82 9.84 1.57
CA VAL A 188 -1.02 8.46 2.03
C VAL A 188 -2.44 8.00 1.71
N LEU A 189 -2.57 6.87 1.01
CA LEU A 189 -3.83 6.14 0.89
C LEU A 189 -3.78 4.94 1.81
N PHE A 190 -4.67 4.95 2.78
CA PHE A 190 -4.69 3.95 3.85
C PHE A 190 -5.96 3.11 3.78
N VAL A 191 -5.82 1.82 3.45
CA VAL A 191 -6.91 0.85 3.50
C VAL A 191 -6.84 0.11 4.82
N SER A 192 -7.88 0.16 5.62
CA SER A 192 -7.93 -0.57 6.88
C SER A 192 -9.36 -0.82 7.35
N HIS A 193 -9.56 -1.96 7.99
CA HIS A 193 -10.77 -2.25 8.77
C HIS A 193 -10.68 -1.72 10.21
N ASN A 194 -9.51 -1.30 10.66
CA ASN A 194 -9.32 -0.71 11.98
C ASN A 194 -9.74 0.76 11.98
N MET A 195 -11.00 1.01 12.32
CA MET A 195 -11.57 2.37 12.33
C MET A 195 -10.84 3.30 13.29
N ALA A 196 -10.25 2.80 14.38
CA ALA A 196 -9.45 3.62 15.29
C ALA A 196 -8.16 4.13 14.61
N ALA A 197 -7.49 3.27 13.84
CA ALA A 197 -6.32 3.67 13.05
C ALA A 197 -6.71 4.67 11.96
N VAL A 198 -7.82 4.44 11.25
CA VAL A 198 -8.34 5.35 10.22
C VAL A 198 -8.67 6.71 10.82
N SER A 199 -9.39 6.78 11.94
CA SER A 199 -9.77 8.04 12.60
C SER A 199 -8.57 8.82 13.13
N ASN A 200 -7.50 8.14 13.53
CA ASN A 200 -6.31 8.78 14.07
C ASN A 200 -5.34 9.28 13.00
N LEU A 201 -5.31 8.65 11.82
CA LEU A 201 -4.34 8.94 10.78
C LEU A 201 -4.93 9.72 9.61
N CYS A 202 -6.19 9.47 9.27
CA CYS A 202 -6.78 10.00 8.04
C CYS A 202 -7.52 11.32 8.29
N THR A 203 -7.32 12.26 7.38
CA THR A 203 -8.07 13.54 7.38
C THR A 203 -9.43 13.42 6.70
N ARG A 204 -9.57 12.42 5.82
CA ARG A 204 -10.78 12.15 5.03
C ARG A 204 -10.85 10.66 4.68
N CYS A 205 -12.08 10.17 4.48
CA CYS A 205 -12.29 8.79 4.02
C CYS A 205 -13.11 8.77 2.72
N VAL A 206 -12.84 7.76 1.91
CA VAL A 206 -13.64 7.36 0.74
C VAL A 206 -14.29 6.03 1.09
N LEU A 207 -15.61 5.97 1.03
CA LEU A 207 -16.38 4.75 1.20
C LEU A 207 -16.58 4.09 -0.17
N LEU A 208 -16.21 2.82 -0.29
CA LEU A 208 -16.52 1.95 -1.42
C LEU A 208 -17.68 1.02 -1.05
N GLU A 209 -18.71 1.01 -1.88
CA GLU A 209 -19.93 0.18 -1.72
C GLU A 209 -20.06 -0.83 -2.85
#